data_b6c0f57fbff09bee9f0cf84ce18b85e6
#
_entry.id   b6c0f57fbff09bee9f0cf84ce18b85e6
#
_cell.length_a   1.000
_cell.length_b   1.000
_cell.length_c   1.000
_cell.angle_alpha   90.00
_cell.angle_beta   90.00
_cell.angle_gamma   90.00
#
_symmetry.space_group_name_H-M   'P 1'
#
loop_
_entity.id
_entity.type
_entity.pdbx_description
1 polymer ?
#
loop_
_entity_poly.entity_id
_entity_poly.type
_entity_poly.pdbx_seq_one_letter_code
_entity_poly.pdbx_strand_id
1 'polypeptide(L)'
;ILAEQVKRAENAGAQWLHIDVMDGHFVPNMTFAMPVIKSLRKYTDMFFDVHLMIDKPERYIDEFINAGADGVTFHIEATDKPKECIEMIQKRGKKAAISINPKTPVSAIEKYLDKVDMVLVMSVEPGYGGQKYIESVNEKIAYIREKMGSDFDIEVDGGINANNIDNAINAGANIIVAGTAVFNDDIEGSVRSLMR
;
A
#
# COMPACT_ATOMS: atom_id res chain seq x y z
N ILE A 1 -15.24 -7.27 15.17
CA ILE A 1 -14.85 -8.30 14.18
C ILE A 1 -13.55 -7.94 13.44
N LEU A 2 -13.18 -6.64 13.28
CA LEU A 2 -12.00 -6.24 12.51
C LEU A 2 -10.71 -6.90 13.03
N ALA A 3 -10.44 -6.83 14.34
CA ALA A 3 -9.26 -7.45 14.95
C ALA A 3 -9.25 -8.99 14.78
N GLU A 4 -10.41 -9.61 14.82
CA GLU A 4 -10.56 -11.05 14.59
C GLU A 4 -10.21 -11.41 13.14
N GLN A 5 -10.73 -10.66 12.16
CA GLN A 5 -10.42 -10.88 10.76
C GLN A 5 -8.93 -10.69 10.45
N VAL A 6 -8.32 -9.65 11.01
CA VAL A 6 -6.87 -9.41 10.89
C VAL A 6 -6.09 -10.60 11.47
N LYS A 7 -6.49 -11.10 12.64
CA LYS A 7 -5.82 -12.24 13.28
C LYS A 7 -5.97 -13.53 12.46
N ARG A 8 -7.09 -13.74 11.80
CA ARG A 8 -7.30 -14.86 10.88
C ARG A 8 -6.37 -14.77 9.68
N ALA A 9 -6.23 -13.57 9.08
CA ALA A 9 -5.31 -13.34 7.97
C ALA A 9 -3.84 -13.55 8.38
N GLU A 10 -3.43 -13.01 9.54
CA GLU A 10 -2.11 -13.21 10.13
C GLU A 10 -1.80 -14.70 10.35
N ASN A 11 -2.71 -15.45 10.98
CA ASN A 11 -2.56 -16.88 11.21
C ASN A 11 -2.50 -17.71 9.92
N ALA A 12 -3.08 -17.21 8.84
CA ALA A 12 -3.03 -17.84 7.52
C ALA A 12 -1.73 -17.55 6.74
N GLY A 13 -0.89 -16.63 7.24
CA GLY A 13 0.43 -16.32 6.67
C GLY A 13 0.57 -14.92 6.06
N ALA A 14 -0.45 -14.06 6.15
CA ALA A 14 -0.30 -12.67 5.75
C ALA A 14 0.78 -11.99 6.62
N GLN A 15 1.69 -11.27 5.99
CA GLN A 15 2.87 -10.70 6.65
C GLN A 15 2.67 -9.24 7.02
N TRP A 16 1.95 -8.49 6.21
CA TRP A 16 1.66 -7.07 6.38
C TRP A 16 0.17 -6.84 6.44
N LEU A 17 -0.24 -5.79 7.13
CA LEU A 17 -1.58 -5.25 7.10
C LEU A 17 -1.55 -3.92 6.36
N HIS A 18 -2.04 -3.92 5.13
CA HIS A 18 -2.25 -2.71 4.36
C HIS A 18 -3.51 -1.99 4.84
N ILE A 19 -3.41 -0.69 5.12
CA ILE A 19 -4.48 0.11 5.71
C ILE A 19 -4.75 1.33 4.84
N ASP A 20 -5.83 1.26 4.07
CA ASP A 20 -6.28 2.35 3.21
C ASP A 20 -6.94 3.47 4.01
N VAL A 21 -6.28 4.63 4.05
CA VAL A 21 -6.79 5.86 4.68
C VAL A 21 -7.29 6.81 3.61
N MET A 22 -8.57 7.15 3.66
CA MET A 22 -9.25 7.99 2.68
C MET A 22 -9.97 9.14 3.38
N ASP A 23 -9.87 10.35 2.83
CA ASP A 23 -10.37 11.59 3.45
C ASP A 23 -11.62 12.18 2.80
N GLY A 24 -12.11 11.59 1.71
CA GLY A 24 -13.24 12.12 0.94
C GLY A 24 -12.87 13.34 0.09
N HIS A 25 -11.59 13.74 0.05
CA HIS A 25 -11.10 14.89 -0.70
C HIS A 25 -10.17 14.46 -1.84
N PHE A 26 -9.08 13.76 -1.54
CA PHE A 26 -8.20 13.18 -2.55
C PHE A 26 -8.89 12.07 -3.35
N VAL A 27 -9.70 11.25 -2.67
CA VAL A 27 -10.57 10.23 -3.28
C VAL A 27 -12.01 10.41 -2.78
N PRO A 28 -13.05 10.06 -3.58
CA PRO A 28 -14.45 10.28 -3.23
C PRO A 28 -14.98 9.19 -2.27
N ASN A 29 -14.21 8.84 -1.25
CA ASN A 29 -14.56 7.85 -0.22
C ASN A 29 -13.87 8.21 1.09
N MET A 30 -14.39 7.69 2.20
CA MET A 30 -13.82 7.87 3.55
C MET A 30 -13.68 6.51 4.22
N THR A 31 -12.54 6.29 4.89
CA THR A 31 -12.26 5.04 5.58
C THR A 31 -11.74 5.27 6.99
N PHE A 32 -10.68 4.58 7.36
CA PHE A 32 -10.12 4.55 8.71
C PHE A 32 -9.35 5.84 9.04
N ALA A 33 -9.32 6.15 10.32
CA ALA A 33 -8.49 7.21 10.89
C ALA A 33 -7.58 6.64 12.01
N MET A 34 -6.68 7.48 12.53
CA MET A 34 -5.69 7.13 13.55
C MET A 34 -6.26 6.35 14.75
N PRO A 35 -7.46 6.67 15.30
CA PRO A 35 -8.00 5.92 16.43
C PRO A 35 -8.24 4.44 16.16
N VAL A 36 -8.65 4.09 14.94
CA VAL A 36 -8.85 2.68 14.53
C VAL A 36 -7.51 1.97 14.43
N ILE A 37 -6.52 2.58 13.79
CA ILE A 37 -5.15 2.03 13.65
C ILE A 37 -4.54 1.79 15.05
N LYS A 38 -4.62 2.79 15.93
CA LYS A 38 -4.13 2.69 17.32
C LYS A 38 -4.83 1.61 18.13
N SER A 39 -6.12 1.41 17.90
CA SER A 39 -6.88 0.34 18.54
C SER A 39 -6.45 -1.03 18.03
N LEU A 40 -6.28 -1.16 16.71
CA LEU A 40 -5.94 -2.41 16.07
C LEU A 40 -4.52 -2.88 16.39
N ARG A 41 -3.56 -1.94 16.54
CA ARG A 41 -2.17 -2.23 16.91
C ARG A 41 -2.03 -3.10 18.18
N LYS A 42 -3.00 -3.06 19.07
CA LYS A 42 -2.97 -3.86 20.32
C LYS A 42 -3.20 -5.35 20.10
N TYR A 43 -3.66 -5.75 18.93
CA TYR A 43 -4.09 -7.13 18.64
C TYR A 43 -3.13 -7.90 17.74
N THR A 44 -2.17 -7.23 17.09
CA THR A 44 -1.26 -7.90 16.14
C THR A 44 0.08 -7.15 16.06
N ASP A 45 1.15 -7.92 15.82
CA ASP A 45 2.50 -7.38 15.57
C ASP A 45 2.85 -7.34 14.08
N MET A 46 1.88 -7.59 13.19
CA MET A 46 2.07 -7.45 11.73
C MET A 46 2.61 -6.06 11.39
N PHE A 47 3.37 -5.96 10.33
CA PHE A 47 3.79 -4.68 9.79
C PHE A 47 2.57 -3.89 9.33
N PHE A 48 2.36 -2.68 9.86
CA PHE A 48 1.29 -1.78 9.45
C PHE A 48 1.80 -0.86 8.33
N ASP A 49 1.41 -1.20 7.12
CA ASP A 49 1.60 -0.36 5.94
C ASP A 49 0.39 0.57 5.77
N VAL A 50 0.59 1.84 6.10
CA VAL A 50 -0.48 2.83 6.10
C VAL A 50 -0.44 3.63 4.79
N HIS A 51 -1.43 3.37 3.94
CA HIS A 51 -1.57 3.99 2.63
C HIS A 51 -2.48 5.22 2.70
N LEU A 52 -1.88 6.39 2.49
CA LEU A 52 -2.55 7.69 2.63
C LEU A 52 -3.11 8.19 1.30
N MET A 53 -4.37 7.90 1.04
CA MET A 53 -5.17 8.51 -0.04
C MET A 53 -5.87 9.77 0.48
N ILE A 54 -5.06 10.76 0.90
CA ILE A 54 -5.52 12.00 1.52
C ILE A 54 -4.83 13.23 0.92
N ASP A 55 -5.50 14.37 0.89
CA ASP A 55 -4.90 15.64 0.47
C ASP A 55 -3.87 16.13 1.50
N LYS A 56 -2.72 16.56 1.02
CA LYS A 56 -1.62 17.10 1.84
C LYS A 56 -1.21 16.18 2.99
N PRO A 57 -0.73 14.95 2.70
CA PRO A 57 -0.36 13.95 3.69
C PRO A 57 0.70 14.44 4.69
N GLU A 58 1.55 15.41 4.32
CA GLU A 58 2.54 16.03 5.21
C GLU A 58 1.94 16.59 6.51
N ARG A 59 0.63 16.84 6.55
CA ARG A 59 -0.05 17.33 7.75
C ARG A 59 -0.34 16.25 8.79
N TYR A 60 -0.29 14.96 8.38
CA TYR A 60 -0.84 13.85 9.17
C TYR A 60 0.13 12.67 9.33
N ILE A 61 1.28 12.68 8.64
CA ILE A 61 2.27 11.59 8.69
C ILE A 61 2.67 11.25 10.12
N ASP A 62 3.01 12.25 10.94
CA ASP A 62 3.41 12.04 12.33
C ASP A 62 2.31 11.40 13.18
N GLU A 63 1.05 11.80 12.98
CA GLU A 63 -0.10 11.26 13.69
C GLU A 63 -0.36 9.79 13.33
N PHE A 64 -0.21 9.40 12.05
CA PHE A 64 -0.33 8.01 11.64
C PHE A 64 0.81 7.15 12.18
N ILE A 65 2.04 7.66 12.19
CA ILE A 65 3.18 6.99 12.83
C ILE A 65 2.92 6.80 14.34
N ASN A 66 2.45 7.84 15.03
CA ASN A 66 2.08 7.77 16.46
C ASN A 66 0.91 6.82 16.73
N ALA A 67 0.05 6.58 15.75
CA ALA A 67 -1.03 5.60 15.85
C ALA A 67 -0.54 4.15 15.69
N GLY A 68 0.67 3.93 15.15
CA GLY A 68 1.29 2.61 15.06
C GLY A 68 1.70 2.17 13.64
N ALA A 69 1.76 3.07 12.68
CA ALA A 69 2.29 2.77 11.35
C ALA A 69 3.78 2.36 11.42
N ASP A 70 4.13 1.31 10.68
CA ASP A 70 5.51 0.85 10.48
C ASP A 70 6.07 1.31 9.13
N GLY A 71 5.19 1.46 8.14
CA GLY A 71 5.41 2.12 6.86
C GLY A 71 4.31 3.14 6.59
N VAL A 72 4.65 4.19 5.85
CA VAL A 72 3.69 5.18 5.36
C VAL A 72 3.90 5.37 3.87
N THR A 73 2.85 5.11 3.12
CA THR A 73 2.78 5.31 1.68
C THR A 73 1.91 6.52 1.37
N PHE A 74 2.42 7.48 0.61
CA PHE A 74 1.67 8.65 0.18
C PHE A 74 1.68 8.79 -1.34
N HIS A 75 0.64 9.38 -1.91
CA HIS A 75 0.54 9.64 -3.34
C HIS A 75 1.36 10.84 -3.78
N ILE A 76 2.12 10.70 -4.89
CA ILE A 76 2.83 11.83 -5.50
C ILE A 76 1.85 12.93 -5.94
N GLU A 77 0.63 12.54 -6.30
CA GLU A 77 -0.43 13.44 -6.75
C GLU A 77 -1.09 14.23 -5.60
N ALA A 78 -0.88 13.81 -4.35
CA ALA A 78 -1.56 14.38 -3.18
C ALA A 78 -0.79 15.53 -2.52
N THR A 79 0.44 15.83 -2.96
CA THR A 79 1.30 16.83 -2.32
C THR A 79 2.27 17.51 -3.29
N ASP A 80 2.52 18.79 -3.06
CA ASP A 80 3.60 19.55 -3.70
C ASP A 80 4.94 19.39 -2.95
N LYS A 81 4.95 18.64 -1.83
CA LYS A 81 6.08 18.52 -0.91
C LYS A 81 6.55 17.07 -0.69
N PRO A 82 6.71 16.24 -1.75
CA PRO A 82 7.03 14.82 -1.57
C PRO A 82 8.36 14.59 -0.83
N LYS A 83 9.35 15.46 -1.02
CA LYS A 83 10.61 15.38 -0.26
C LYS A 83 10.41 15.56 1.24
N GLU A 84 9.55 16.51 1.65
CA GLU A 84 9.21 16.74 3.06
C GLU A 84 8.53 15.50 3.66
N CYS A 85 7.57 14.88 2.93
CA CYS A 85 6.91 13.65 3.35
C CYS A 85 7.92 12.51 3.59
N ILE A 86 8.83 12.26 2.64
CA ILE A 86 9.86 11.23 2.76
C ILE A 86 10.72 11.47 4.00
N GLU A 87 11.26 12.69 4.16
CA GLU A 87 12.12 13.05 5.28
C GLU A 87 11.42 12.95 6.64
N MET A 88 10.11 13.30 6.72
CA MET A 88 9.31 13.13 7.93
C MET A 88 9.20 11.66 8.34
N ILE A 89 8.89 10.77 7.41
CA ILE A 89 8.74 9.34 7.68
C ILE A 89 10.07 8.72 8.10
N GLN A 90 11.14 8.99 7.34
CA GLN A 90 12.48 8.44 7.59
C GLN A 90 13.09 8.94 8.90
N LYS A 91 12.88 10.21 9.26
CA LYS A 91 13.32 10.78 10.55
C LYS A 91 12.71 10.06 11.76
N ARG A 92 11.55 9.44 11.57
CA ARG A 92 10.88 8.62 12.59
C ARG A 92 11.32 7.15 12.55
N GLY A 93 12.30 6.79 11.70
CA GLY A 93 12.77 5.41 11.53
C GLY A 93 11.71 4.48 10.91
N LYS A 94 10.78 5.03 10.12
CA LYS A 94 9.72 4.26 9.47
C LYS A 94 9.99 4.11 7.98
N LYS A 95 9.40 3.07 7.36
CA LYS A 95 9.52 2.80 5.93
C LYS A 95 8.77 3.87 5.14
N ALA A 96 9.49 4.60 4.30
CA ALA A 96 8.92 5.64 3.45
C ALA A 96 8.59 5.08 2.07
N ALA A 97 7.33 5.21 1.66
CA ALA A 97 6.89 4.76 0.35
C ALA A 97 6.14 5.86 -0.41
N ILE A 98 6.27 5.84 -1.74
CA ILE A 98 5.58 6.74 -2.64
C ILE A 98 4.67 5.96 -3.59
N SER A 99 3.44 6.42 -3.76
CA SER A 99 2.47 5.80 -4.66
C SER A 99 2.25 6.63 -5.93
N ILE A 100 1.94 5.92 -7.02
CA ILE A 100 1.48 6.49 -8.29
C ILE A 100 0.17 5.87 -8.76
N ASN A 101 -0.73 6.71 -9.26
CA ASN A 101 -1.99 6.26 -9.87
C ASN A 101 -1.76 5.57 -11.22
N PRO A 102 -2.73 4.80 -11.75
CA PRO A 102 -2.58 4.12 -13.04
C PRO A 102 -2.23 5.05 -14.20
N LYS A 103 -2.70 6.28 -14.20
CA LYS A 103 -2.44 7.27 -15.25
C LYS A 103 -1.16 8.09 -15.05
N THR A 104 -0.60 8.11 -13.85
CA THR A 104 0.61 8.87 -13.54
C THR A 104 1.84 8.15 -14.06
N PRO A 105 2.67 8.77 -14.91
CA PRO A 105 3.87 8.14 -15.43
C PRO A 105 4.93 7.96 -14.33
N VAL A 106 5.80 6.95 -14.46
CA VAL A 106 6.90 6.71 -13.50
C VAL A 106 7.85 7.90 -13.40
N SER A 107 7.99 8.69 -14.47
CA SER A 107 8.82 9.90 -14.48
C SER A 107 8.44 10.93 -13.40
N ALA A 108 7.20 10.90 -12.89
CA ALA A 108 6.77 11.75 -11.79
C ALA A 108 7.51 11.46 -10.47
N ILE A 109 7.96 10.21 -10.29
CA ILE A 109 8.64 9.75 -9.07
C ILE A 109 10.12 9.40 -9.27
N GLU A 110 10.64 9.43 -10.50
CA GLU A 110 12.02 8.98 -10.79
C GLU A 110 13.10 9.61 -9.91
N LYS A 111 12.98 10.90 -9.64
CA LYS A 111 13.95 11.64 -8.78
C LYS A 111 13.85 11.29 -7.29
N TYR A 112 12.90 10.45 -6.91
CA TYR A 112 12.68 10.00 -5.53
C TYR A 112 12.96 8.51 -5.34
N LEU A 113 13.16 7.72 -6.40
CA LEU A 113 13.35 6.28 -6.30
C LEU A 113 14.53 5.89 -5.40
N ASP A 114 15.61 6.67 -5.44
CA ASP A 114 16.80 6.50 -4.58
C ASP A 114 16.62 7.02 -3.14
N LYS A 115 15.47 7.58 -2.81
CA LYS A 115 15.16 8.22 -1.53
C LYS A 115 14.04 7.55 -0.76
N VAL A 116 13.34 6.62 -1.37
CA VAL A 116 12.25 5.87 -0.74
C VAL A 116 12.65 4.41 -0.55
N ASP A 117 12.01 3.75 0.39
CA ASP A 117 12.23 2.34 0.67
C ASP A 117 11.33 1.43 -0.18
N MET A 118 10.25 2.00 -0.76
CA MET A 118 9.26 1.26 -1.53
C MET A 118 8.51 2.18 -2.49
N VAL A 119 8.03 1.60 -3.59
CA VAL A 119 7.04 2.23 -4.48
C VAL A 119 5.78 1.38 -4.51
N LEU A 120 4.63 2.02 -4.27
CA LEU A 120 3.32 1.43 -4.50
C LEU A 120 2.82 1.83 -5.90
N VAL A 121 2.58 0.84 -6.75
CA VAL A 121 1.93 1.03 -8.06
C VAL A 121 0.46 0.67 -7.94
N MET A 122 -0.42 1.67 -8.05
CA MET A 122 -1.86 1.43 -8.09
C MET A 122 -2.24 0.73 -9.38
N SER A 123 -2.93 -0.38 -9.26
CA SER A 123 -3.48 -1.15 -10.39
C SER A 123 -4.99 -0.97 -10.59
N VAL A 124 -5.57 -0.02 -9.85
CA VAL A 124 -6.94 0.51 -10.02
C VAL A 124 -6.93 2.01 -9.75
N GLU A 125 -7.97 2.73 -10.13
CA GLU A 125 -8.15 4.11 -9.64
C GLU A 125 -8.41 4.06 -8.13
N PRO A 126 -7.64 4.82 -7.30
CA PRO A 126 -7.80 4.77 -5.85
C PRO A 126 -9.18 5.25 -5.40
N GLY A 127 -9.66 4.73 -4.25
CA GLY A 127 -10.90 5.17 -3.61
C GLY A 127 -11.96 4.08 -3.41
N TYR A 128 -11.99 3.02 -4.20
CA TYR A 128 -12.97 1.94 -4.07
C TYR A 128 -12.34 0.57 -4.26
N GLY A 129 -12.73 -0.40 -3.43
CA GLY A 129 -12.37 -1.80 -3.61
C GLY A 129 -13.18 -2.49 -4.71
N GLY A 130 -12.78 -3.73 -5.09
CA GLY A 130 -13.50 -4.60 -6.00
C GLY A 130 -13.42 -4.21 -7.49
N GLN A 131 -12.54 -3.30 -7.86
CA GLN A 131 -12.26 -2.92 -9.25
C GLN A 131 -11.43 -4.00 -9.95
N LYS A 132 -11.46 -3.98 -11.29
CA LYS A 132 -10.64 -4.89 -12.11
C LYS A 132 -9.20 -4.37 -12.20
N TYR A 133 -8.25 -5.29 -12.10
CA TYR A 133 -6.84 -5.05 -12.30
C TYR A 133 -6.55 -4.43 -13.68
N ILE A 134 -5.78 -3.36 -13.70
CA ILE A 134 -5.35 -2.67 -14.92
C ILE A 134 -3.98 -3.20 -15.34
N GLU A 135 -3.95 -4.11 -16.32
CA GLU A 135 -2.73 -4.81 -16.73
C GLU A 135 -1.59 -3.90 -17.25
N SER A 136 -1.94 -2.75 -17.81
CA SER A 136 -0.91 -1.82 -18.34
C SER A 136 0.04 -1.27 -17.27
N VAL A 137 -0.30 -1.38 -15.97
CA VAL A 137 0.61 -0.97 -14.89
C VAL A 137 1.81 -1.90 -14.74
N ASN A 138 1.74 -3.13 -15.30
CA ASN A 138 2.84 -4.07 -15.30
C ASN A 138 4.10 -3.50 -15.97
N GLU A 139 3.94 -2.66 -16.99
CA GLU A 139 5.06 -1.97 -17.64
C GLU A 139 5.78 -1.03 -16.67
N LYS A 140 5.04 -0.36 -15.77
CA LYS A 140 5.63 0.50 -14.73
C LYS A 140 6.38 -0.31 -13.69
N ILE A 141 5.80 -1.42 -13.25
CA ILE A 141 6.42 -2.34 -12.29
C ILE A 141 7.74 -2.86 -12.87
N ALA A 142 7.71 -3.35 -14.12
CA ALA A 142 8.90 -3.85 -14.81
C ALA A 142 9.99 -2.78 -14.95
N TYR A 143 9.61 -1.56 -15.33
CA TYR A 143 10.55 -0.43 -15.44
C TYR A 143 11.20 -0.09 -14.08
N ILE A 144 10.40 -0.02 -13.00
CA ILE A 144 10.93 0.26 -11.67
C ILE A 144 11.86 -0.87 -11.21
N ARG A 145 11.48 -2.14 -11.46
CA ARG A 145 12.29 -3.31 -11.12
C ARG A 145 13.62 -3.33 -11.86
N GLU A 146 13.62 -3.05 -13.16
CA GLU A 146 14.83 -2.93 -13.95
C GLU A 146 15.77 -1.84 -13.40
N LYS A 147 15.21 -0.69 -13.04
CA LYS A 147 15.96 0.47 -12.58
C LYS A 147 16.53 0.31 -11.15
N MET A 148 15.75 -0.31 -10.26
CA MET A 148 16.08 -0.36 -8.82
C MET A 148 16.72 -1.68 -8.38
N GLY A 149 16.71 -2.72 -9.22
CA GLY A 149 17.25 -4.03 -8.88
C GLY A 149 16.33 -4.91 -8.05
N SER A 150 16.78 -6.14 -7.72
CA SER A 150 15.96 -7.19 -7.09
C SER A 150 15.52 -6.89 -5.68
N ASP A 151 16.30 -6.13 -4.92
CA ASP A 151 16.13 -5.95 -3.48
C ASP A 151 15.21 -4.78 -3.12
N PHE A 152 14.82 -3.98 -4.12
CA PHE A 152 13.92 -2.85 -3.91
C PHE A 152 12.47 -3.32 -3.78
N ASP A 153 11.73 -2.76 -2.83
CA ASP A 153 10.34 -3.12 -2.62
C ASP A 153 9.41 -2.42 -3.62
N ILE A 154 8.67 -3.23 -4.37
CA ILE A 154 7.62 -2.78 -5.29
C ILE A 154 6.32 -3.43 -4.87
N GLU A 155 5.42 -2.60 -4.38
CA GLU A 155 4.08 -2.99 -3.98
C GLU A 155 3.09 -2.73 -5.10
N VAL A 156 2.08 -3.58 -5.20
CA VAL A 156 0.96 -3.41 -6.13
C VAL A 156 -0.36 -3.53 -5.37
N ASP A 157 -1.26 -2.59 -5.57
CA ASP A 157 -2.58 -2.57 -4.96
C ASP A 157 -3.67 -2.30 -6.00
N GLY A 158 -4.70 -3.15 -5.94
CA GLY A 158 -5.94 -3.00 -6.70
C GLY A 158 -6.31 -4.19 -7.59
N GLY A 159 -7.46 -4.81 -7.31
CA GLY A 159 -8.04 -5.85 -8.13
C GLY A 159 -7.27 -7.17 -8.19
N ILE A 160 -6.30 -7.38 -7.29
CA ILE A 160 -5.49 -8.62 -7.23
C ILE A 160 -6.32 -9.78 -6.67
N ASN A 161 -6.17 -10.94 -7.30
CA ASN A 161 -6.76 -12.21 -6.90
C ASN A 161 -5.91 -13.38 -7.42
N ALA A 162 -6.27 -14.63 -7.09
CA ALA A 162 -5.52 -15.82 -7.45
C ALA A 162 -5.33 -16.05 -8.97
N ASN A 163 -6.17 -15.42 -9.81
CA ASN A 163 -6.08 -15.59 -11.27
C ASN A 163 -5.14 -14.60 -11.95
N ASN A 164 -4.80 -13.49 -11.29
CA ASN A 164 -4.00 -12.41 -11.90
C ASN A 164 -2.74 -12.02 -11.11
N ILE A 165 -2.56 -12.54 -9.90
CA ILE A 165 -1.40 -12.23 -9.03
C ILE A 165 -0.06 -12.50 -9.74
N ASP A 166 0.02 -13.59 -10.52
CA ASP A 166 1.25 -13.96 -11.22
C ASP A 166 1.65 -12.91 -12.28
N ASN A 167 0.69 -12.13 -12.82
CA ASN A 167 1.00 -11.04 -13.75
C ASN A 167 1.82 -9.93 -13.06
N ALA A 168 1.44 -9.56 -11.84
CA ALA A 168 2.16 -8.54 -11.06
C ALA A 168 3.53 -9.06 -10.59
N ILE A 169 3.60 -10.30 -10.11
CA ILE A 169 4.85 -10.93 -9.66
C ILE A 169 5.84 -11.05 -10.83
N ASN A 170 5.38 -11.54 -11.98
CA ASN A 170 6.22 -11.67 -13.18
C ASN A 170 6.70 -10.31 -13.71
N ALA A 171 5.94 -9.25 -13.50
CA ALA A 171 6.37 -7.88 -13.80
C ALA A 171 7.44 -7.36 -12.82
N GLY A 172 7.58 -7.98 -11.65
CA GLY A 172 8.62 -7.64 -10.67
C GLY A 172 8.10 -7.10 -9.33
N ALA A 173 6.78 -7.11 -9.07
CA ALA A 173 6.25 -6.81 -7.75
C ALA A 173 6.63 -7.91 -6.75
N ASN A 174 7.01 -7.53 -5.54
CA ASN A 174 7.33 -8.44 -4.45
C ASN A 174 6.43 -8.26 -3.21
N ILE A 175 5.60 -7.22 -3.21
CA ILE A 175 4.58 -6.98 -2.18
C ILE A 175 3.22 -6.86 -2.87
N ILE A 176 2.26 -7.69 -2.43
CA ILE A 176 0.96 -7.82 -3.06
C ILE A 176 -0.13 -7.45 -2.06
N VAL A 177 -0.93 -6.45 -2.41
CA VAL A 177 -2.11 -6.08 -1.62
C VAL A 177 -3.36 -6.75 -2.19
N ALA A 178 -4.11 -7.43 -1.33
CA ALA A 178 -5.35 -8.08 -1.68
C ALA A 178 -6.40 -7.83 -0.57
N GLY A 179 -7.36 -6.97 -0.83
CA GLY A 179 -8.45 -6.65 0.09
C GLY A 179 -9.65 -7.57 -0.10
N THR A 180 -10.49 -7.29 -1.09
CA THR A 180 -11.74 -8.03 -1.34
C THR A 180 -11.53 -9.51 -1.66
N ALA A 181 -10.37 -9.88 -2.20
CA ALA A 181 -10.02 -11.28 -2.46
C ALA A 181 -9.69 -12.05 -1.18
N VAL A 182 -9.33 -11.37 -0.07
CA VAL A 182 -8.96 -11.99 1.22
C VAL A 182 -10.10 -11.90 2.21
N PHE A 183 -10.68 -10.71 2.41
CA PHE A 183 -11.69 -10.47 3.45
C PHE A 183 -13.08 -10.88 2.98
N ASN A 184 -13.31 -12.19 2.97
CA ASN A 184 -14.57 -12.88 2.66
C ASN A 184 -14.87 -13.94 3.73
N ASP A 185 -15.79 -14.88 3.47
CA ASP A 185 -16.19 -15.90 4.45
C ASP A 185 -15.05 -16.90 4.75
N ASP A 186 -14.13 -17.15 3.81
CA ASP A 186 -12.95 -18.03 3.96
C ASP A 186 -11.64 -17.26 3.84
N ILE A 187 -11.33 -16.43 4.85
CA ILE A 187 -10.11 -15.62 4.90
C ILE A 187 -8.85 -16.50 4.79
N GLU A 188 -8.81 -17.60 5.52
CA GLU A 188 -7.63 -18.48 5.58
C GLU A 188 -7.35 -19.17 4.23
N GLY A 189 -8.39 -19.68 3.58
CA GLY A 189 -8.27 -20.28 2.23
C GLY A 189 -7.86 -19.24 1.19
N SER A 190 -8.42 -18.05 1.30
CA SER A 190 -8.11 -16.93 0.40
C SER A 190 -6.65 -16.49 0.52
N VAL A 191 -6.13 -16.29 1.75
CA VAL A 191 -4.71 -15.97 1.95
C VAL A 191 -3.82 -17.07 1.36
N ARG A 192 -4.07 -18.34 1.71
CA ARG A 192 -3.27 -19.46 1.17
C ARG A 192 -3.29 -19.53 -0.34
N SER A 193 -4.41 -19.19 -1.00
CA SER A 193 -4.51 -19.18 -2.46
C SER A 193 -3.65 -18.12 -3.15
N LEU A 194 -3.24 -17.09 -2.41
CA LEU A 194 -2.40 -15.97 -2.89
C LEU A 194 -0.92 -16.16 -2.52
N MET A 195 -0.58 -17.07 -1.60
CA MET A 195 0.81 -17.37 -1.27
C MET A 195 1.51 -18.05 -2.46
N ARG A 196 2.68 -17.53 -2.85
CA ARG A 196 3.51 -18.01 -3.97
C ARG A 196 4.91 -18.35 -3.48
#